data_a6857ceb5274788c751475430d21d6ca
#
_entry.id   a6857ceb5274788c751475430d21d6ca
#
_cell.length_a   1.000
_cell.length_b   1.000
_cell.length_c   1.000
_cell.angle_alpha   90.00
_cell.angle_beta   90.00
_cell.angle_gamma   90.00
#
_symmetry.space_group_name_H-M   'P 1'
#
loop_
_entity.id
_entity.type
_entity.pdbx_description
1 polymer ?
#
loop_
_entity_poly.entity_id
_entity_poly.type
_entity_poly.pdbx_seq_one_letter_code
_entity_poly.pdbx_strand_id
1 'polypeptide(L)'
;MYNPTGVLYGRLPGFHLSELGHQMAQAAADELDGHPITALFASPLLRAQESAQPWAEKFKLPIQTDERLIEPTNKFEGGRYEFGPGILLHPRVWSWVINPFKPSWGEPYAQVVRRMFAAIDDAWASVETGEVVMVSHQMPIVMVQRAVNGLRSFHDPRARRCSLSSITTLERRGDEFVEVGYEDLSSEILAKAVDTGAV
;
A
#
# COMPACT_ATOMS: atom_id res chain seq x y z
N MET A 1 7.60 -8.46 -5.90
CA MET A 1 7.96 -9.21 -4.68
C MET A 1 8.60 -10.53 -5.06
N TYR A 2 9.66 -10.93 -4.37
CA TYR A 2 10.21 -12.28 -4.48
C TYR A 2 9.41 -13.21 -3.56
N ASN A 3 8.50 -13.98 -4.14
CA ASN A 3 7.61 -14.90 -3.42
C ASN A 3 7.54 -16.26 -4.14
N PRO A 4 8.64 -17.06 -4.11
CA PRO A 4 8.71 -18.32 -4.82
C PRO A 4 7.75 -19.38 -4.26
N THR A 5 7.26 -19.20 -3.06
CA THR A 5 6.34 -20.14 -2.39
C THR A 5 4.87 -19.87 -2.70
N GLY A 6 4.52 -18.71 -3.27
CA GLY A 6 3.14 -18.30 -3.56
C GLY A 6 2.25 -18.22 -2.31
N VAL A 7 2.82 -17.93 -1.14
CA VAL A 7 2.04 -17.74 0.09
C VAL A 7 1.52 -16.32 0.19
N LEU A 8 0.40 -16.15 0.84
CA LEU A 8 -0.07 -14.83 1.22
C LEU A 8 0.85 -14.27 2.32
N TYR A 9 1.67 -13.29 1.96
CA TYR A 9 2.74 -12.83 2.86
C TYR A 9 2.30 -11.75 3.86
N GLY A 10 1.24 -10.95 3.58
CA GLY A 10 0.72 -9.95 4.52
C GLY A 10 1.80 -9.22 5.32
N ARG A 11 1.83 -9.43 6.63
CA ARG A 11 2.85 -8.89 7.55
C ARG A 11 4.04 -9.83 7.80
N LEU A 12 4.09 -10.99 7.16
CA LEU A 12 5.18 -11.94 7.39
C LEU A 12 6.55 -11.29 7.09
N PRO A 13 7.56 -11.54 7.93
CA PRO A 13 8.91 -11.01 7.75
C PRO A 13 9.65 -11.71 6.60
N GLY A 14 10.73 -11.09 6.11
CA GLY A 14 11.65 -11.71 5.16
C GLY A 14 11.20 -11.67 3.70
N PHE A 15 10.12 -10.97 3.37
CA PHE A 15 9.69 -10.75 1.99
C PHE A 15 10.32 -9.48 1.43
N HIS A 16 11.31 -9.69 0.55
CA HIS A 16 12.05 -8.65 -0.16
C HIS A 16 11.37 -8.27 -1.49
N LEU A 17 11.76 -7.14 -2.04
CA LEU A 17 11.48 -6.85 -3.44
C LEU A 17 12.16 -7.87 -4.36
N SER A 18 11.55 -8.14 -5.51
CA SER A 18 12.24 -8.79 -6.63
C SER A 18 13.09 -7.74 -7.36
N GLU A 19 13.98 -8.19 -8.23
CA GLU A 19 14.74 -7.29 -9.11
C GLU A 19 13.82 -6.33 -9.86
N LEU A 20 12.73 -6.83 -10.41
CA LEU A 20 11.70 -6.02 -11.05
C LEU A 20 11.05 -5.03 -10.07
N GLY A 21 10.83 -5.43 -8.82
CA GLY A 21 10.30 -4.55 -7.77
C GLY A 21 11.23 -3.39 -7.45
N HIS A 22 12.54 -3.61 -7.42
CA HIS A 22 13.53 -2.55 -7.27
C HIS A 22 13.52 -1.57 -8.45
N GLN A 23 13.45 -2.09 -9.70
CA GLN A 23 13.35 -1.25 -10.89
C GLN A 23 12.08 -0.39 -10.89
N MET A 24 10.94 -0.94 -10.43
CA MET A 24 9.69 -0.21 -10.30
C MET A 24 9.76 0.88 -9.21
N ALA A 25 10.39 0.58 -8.08
CA ALA A 25 10.59 1.55 -7.00
C ALA A 25 11.52 2.71 -7.45
N GLN A 26 12.56 2.40 -8.23
CA GLN A 26 13.44 3.41 -8.82
C GLN A 26 12.67 4.29 -9.81
N ALA A 27 11.89 3.69 -10.71
CA ALA A 27 11.08 4.44 -11.67
C ALA A 27 10.09 5.40 -10.98
N ALA A 28 9.46 4.95 -9.87
CA ALA A 28 8.59 5.81 -9.07
C ALA A 28 9.33 7.01 -8.48
N ALA A 29 10.55 6.80 -7.97
CA ALA A 29 11.36 7.91 -7.45
C ALA A 29 11.82 8.85 -8.57
N ASP A 30 12.03 8.34 -9.78
CA ASP A 30 12.45 9.13 -10.93
C ASP A 30 11.32 9.99 -11.51
N GLU A 31 10.07 9.53 -11.39
CA GLU A 31 8.89 10.26 -11.85
C GLU A 31 8.74 11.63 -11.16
N LEU A 32 9.06 11.70 -9.88
CA LEU A 32 9.00 12.96 -9.14
C LEU A 32 10.33 13.74 -9.14
N ASP A 33 11.15 13.57 -10.20
CA ASP A 33 12.37 14.36 -10.34
C ASP A 33 12.05 15.87 -10.43
N GLY A 34 12.78 16.67 -9.66
CA GLY A 34 12.53 18.11 -9.57
C GLY A 34 11.38 18.52 -8.64
N HIS A 35 10.62 17.58 -8.08
CA HIS A 35 9.63 17.88 -7.06
C HIS A 35 10.29 18.27 -5.74
N PRO A 36 9.68 19.18 -4.96
CA PRO A 36 10.24 19.66 -3.69
C PRO A 36 9.94 18.67 -2.54
N ILE A 37 10.43 17.44 -2.65
CA ILE A 37 10.23 16.41 -1.61
C ILE A 37 11.08 16.77 -0.39
N THR A 38 10.43 16.93 0.77
CA THR A 38 11.06 17.39 2.01
C THR A 38 10.99 16.39 3.15
N ALA A 39 10.14 15.38 3.07
CA ALA A 39 10.09 14.29 4.03
C ALA A 39 9.71 12.96 3.38
N LEU A 40 10.19 11.85 3.97
CA LEU A 40 9.98 10.49 3.49
C LEU A 40 9.61 9.58 4.66
N PHE A 41 8.43 8.98 4.58
CA PHE A 41 7.93 8.01 5.53
C PHE A 41 7.74 6.65 4.88
N ALA A 42 7.96 5.57 5.63
CA ALA A 42 7.72 4.22 5.12
C ALA A 42 7.16 3.27 6.19
N SER A 43 6.37 2.31 5.75
CA SER A 43 5.97 1.16 6.54
C SER A 43 7.19 0.41 7.09
N PRO A 44 7.10 -0.22 8.29
CA PRO A 44 8.20 -0.98 8.86
C PRO A 44 8.54 -2.27 8.09
N LEU A 45 7.68 -2.72 7.19
CA LEU A 45 7.93 -3.94 6.45
C LEU A 45 9.08 -3.77 5.46
N LEU A 46 9.99 -4.75 5.44
CA LEU A 46 11.24 -4.72 4.69
C LEU A 46 11.06 -4.30 3.23
N ARG A 47 10.08 -4.87 2.54
CA ARG A 47 9.74 -4.50 1.15
C ARG A 47 9.36 -3.04 0.95
N ALA A 48 8.74 -2.41 1.98
CA ALA A 48 8.40 -0.98 1.92
C ALA A 48 9.62 -0.11 2.18
N GLN A 49 10.51 -0.53 3.09
CA GLN A 49 11.80 0.11 3.31
C GLN A 49 12.67 0.05 2.06
N GLU A 50 12.73 -1.11 1.40
CA GLU A 50 13.42 -1.28 0.12
C GLU A 50 12.80 -0.42 -1.00
N SER A 51 11.46 -0.29 -1.04
CA SER A 51 10.79 0.60 -1.99
C SER A 51 11.05 2.09 -1.70
N ALA A 52 11.32 2.45 -0.44
CA ALA A 52 11.63 3.82 -0.05
C ALA A 52 13.11 4.20 -0.31
N GLN A 53 13.99 3.22 -0.47
CA GLN A 53 15.43 3.46 -0.63
C GLN A 53 15.77 4.37 -1.83
N PRO A 54 15.24 4.17 -3.05
CA PRO A 54 15.52 5.07 -4.18
C PRO A 54 15.13 6.53 -3.91
N TRP A 55 14.04 6.75 -3.17
CA TRP A 55 13.59 8.07 -2.74
C TRP A 55 14.58 8.71 -1.75
N ALA A 56 15.02 7.91 -0.76
CA ALA A 56 16.00 8.38 0.23
C ALA A 56 17.32 8.82 -0.44
N GLU A 57 17.80 8.03 -1.39
CA GLU A 57 19.03 8.31 -2.13
C GLU A 57 18.89 9.55 -3.04
N LYS A 58 17.80 9.62 -3.80
CA LYS A 58 17.55 10.69 -4.75
C LYS A 58 17.36 12.05 -4.08
N PHE A 59 16.53 12.11 -3.04
CA PHE A 59 16.20 13.35 -2.34
C PHE A 59 17.07 13.62 -1.12
N LYS A 60 18.00 12.72 -0.80
CA LYS A 60 18.92 12.80 0.37
C LYS A 60 18.18 12.95 1.69
N LEU A 61 17.09 12.20 1.85
CA LEU A 61 16.23 12.23 3.01
C LEU A 61 16.36 10.92 3.82
N PRO A 62 16.32 10.97 5.15
CA PRO A 62 16.20 9.76 5.96
C PRO A 62 14.81 9.14 5.79
N ILE A 63 14.76 7.81 5.77
CA ILE A 63 13.48 7.10 5.82
C ILE A 63 12.99 7.11 7.27
N GLN A 64 11.85 7.76 7.51
CA GLN A 64 11.17 7.74 8.79
C GLN A 64 10.18 6.59 8.81
N THR A 65 10.35 5.66 9.75
CA THR A 65 9.45 4.50 9.86
C THR A 65 8.19 4.88 10.64
N ASP A 66 7.01 4.61 10.06
CA ASP A 66 5.72 4.80 10.72
C ASP A 66 4.91 3.50 10.71
N GLU A 67 4.64 2.94 11.89
CA GLU A 67 3.87 1.71 12.08
C GLU A 67 2.44 1.80 11.54
N ARG A 68 1.89 3.01 11.42
CA ARG A 68 0.55 3.25 10.89
C ARG A 68 0.45 3.02 9.39
N LEU A 69 1.58 2.93 8.69
CA LEU A 69 1.64 2.65 7.24
C LEU A 69 1.66 1.16 6.92
N ILE A 70 1.66 0.29 7.93
CA ILE A 70 1.79 -1.17 7.75
C ILE A 70 0.55 -1.78 7.07
N GLU A 71 0.76 -2.88 6.32
CA GLU A 71 -0.31 -3.70 5.75
C GLU A 71 -1.31 -4.14 6.85
N PRO A 72 -2.63 -4.19 6.60
CA PRO A 72 -3.58 -4.75 7.55
C PRO A 72 -3.27 -6.19 7.93
N THR A 73 -3.60 -6.59 9.16
CA THR A 73 -3.51 -8.01 9.55
C THR A 73 -4.48 -8.85 8.71
N ASN A 74 -4.05 -10.06 8.36
CA ASN A 74 -4.86 -10.99 7.61
C ASN A 74 -4.68 -12.42 8.16
N LYS A 75 -5.76 -13.07 8.57
CA LYS A 75 -5.75 -14.45 9.09
C LYS A 75 -5.34 -15.49 8.05
N PHE A 76 -5.33 -15.13 6.78
CA PHE A 76 -4.89 -16.00 5.71
C PHE A 76 -3.37 -15.95 5.49
N GLU A 77 -2.63 -15.13 6.24
CA GLU A 77 -1.17 -15.05 6.15
C GLU A 77 -0.51 -16.41 6.33
N GLY A 78 0.50 -16.70 5.51
CA GLY A 78 1.21 -17.99 5.49
C GLY A 78 0.48 -19.11 4.74
N GLY A 79 -0.78 -18.90 4.35
CA GLY A 79 -1.55 -19.85 3.58
C GLY A 79 -1.41 -19.64 2.07
N ARG A 80 -1.72 -20.71 1.32
CA ARG A 80 -1.87 -20.67 -0.14
C ARG A 80 -3.35 -20.79 -0.46
N TYR A 81 -4.06 -19.67 -0.36
CA TYR A 81 -5.49 -19.63 -0.64
C TYR A 81 -5.72 -18.90 -1.97
N GLU A 82 -6.36 -19.60 -2.90
CA GLU A 82 -6.92 -18.95 -4.07
C GLU A 82 -8.26 -18.33 -3.68
N PHE A 83 -8.32 -16.97 -3.66
CA PHE A 83 -9.56 -16.26 -3.41
C PHE A 83 -10.50 -16.41 -4.61
N GLY A 84 -11.55 -17.20 -4.42
CA GLY A 84 -12.53 -17.51 -5.43
C GLY A 84 -13.45 -18.63 -4.95
N PRO A 85 -14.20 -19.30 -5.85
CA PRO A 85 -15.05 -20.44 -5.49
C PRO A 85 -14.32 -21.56 -4.75
N GLY A 86 -12.99 -21.69 -4.94
CA GLY A 86 -12.14 -22.66 -4.25
C GLY A 86 -12.09 -22.49 -2.73
N ILE A 87 -12.34 -21.31 -2.19
CA ILE A 87 -12.38 -21.07 -0.73
C ILE A 87 -13.52 -21.87 -0.07
N LEU A 88 -14.58 -22.19 -0.81
CA LEU A 88 -15.70 -23.01 -0.35
C LEU A 88 -15.30 -24.46 -0.06
N LEU A 89 -14.18 -24.91 -0.60
CA LEU A 89 -13.62 -26.26 -0.36
C LEU A 89 -12.87 -26.34 0.98
N HIS A 90 -12.70 -25.20 1.69
CA HIS A 90 -12.01 -25.10 2.96
C HIS A 90 -12.97 -24.76 4.12
N PRO A 91 -13.72 -25.71 4.70
CA PRO A 91 -14.72 -25.42 5.75
C PRO A 91 -14.15 -24.70 6.97
N ARG A 92 -12.87 -24.88 7.27
CA ARG A 92 -12.16 -24.22 8.40
C ARG A 92 -12.09 -22.70 8.27
N VAL A 93 -12.16 -22.16 7.06
CA VAL A 93 -12.09 -20.72 6.81
C VAL A 93 -13.46 -20.06 6.63
N TRP A 94 -14.54 -20.83 6.58
CA TRP A 94 -15.88 -20.27 6.41
C TRP A 94 -16.26 -19.26 7.49
N SER A 95 -15.86 -19.54 8.75
CA SER A 95 -16.08 -18.60 9.85
C SER A 95 -15.37 -17.25 9.65
N TRP A 96 -14.34 -17.21 8.81
CA TRP A 96 -13.56 -16.00 8.53
C TRP A 96 -14.19 -15.14 7.43
N VAL A 97 -15.01 -15.74 6.56
CA VAL A 97 -15.62 -15.07 5.39
C VAL A 97 -17.13 -14.80 5.55
N ILE A 98 -17.70 -15.07 6.73
CA ILE A 98 -19.16 -14.95 7.00
C ILE A 98 -19.67 -13.53 6.76
N ASN A 99 -18.87 -12.49 7.04
CA ASN A 99 -19.30 -11.11 6.89
C ASN A 99 -18.37 -10.35 5.92
N PRO A 100 -18.76 -10.25 4.65
CA PRO A 100 -17.96 -9.55 3.64
C PRO A 100 -17.87 -8.03 3.88
N PHE A 101 -18.79 -7.45 4.65
CA PHE A 101 -18.83 -6.00 4.92
C PHE A 101 -17.90 -5.59 6.08
N LYS A 102 -17.61 -6.52 6.98
CA LYS A 102 -16.65 -6.33 8.07
C LYS A 102 -15.66 -7.47 7.97
N PRO A 103 -14.43 -7.23 7.50
CA PRO A 103 -13.48 -8.30 7.31
C PRO A 103 -13.20 -9.00 8.64
N SER A 104 -13.86 -10.15 8.84
CA SER A 104 -13.64 -11.00 10.02
C SER A 104 -12.29 -11.73 9.95
N TRP A 105 -11.63 -11.63 8.79
CA TRP A 105 -10.31 -12.20 8.53
C TRP A 105 -9.14 -11.23 8.76
N GLY A 106 -9.40 -9.95 9.05
CA GLY A 106 -8.34 -8.95 9.18
C GLY A 106 -8.72 -7.72 9.97
N GLU A 107 -7.87 -6.69 9.90
CA GLU A 107 -8.11 -5.39 10.48
C GLU A 107 -9.36 -4.72 9.86
N PRO A 108 -10.28 -4.16 10.66
CA PRO A 108 -11.45 -3.47 10.12
C PRO A 108 -11.05 -2.28 9.23
N TYR A 109 -11.69 -2.13 8.06
CA TYR A 109 -11.40 -1.05 7.12
C TYR A 109 -11.43 0.35 7.75
N ALA A 110 -12.39 0.61 8.63
CA ALA A 110 -12.49 1.89 9.34
C ALA A 110 -11.28 2.16 10.26
N GLN A 111 -10.64 1.12 10.78
CA GLN A 111 -9.43 1.25 11.58
C GLN A 111 -8.23 1.57 10.67
N VAL A 112 -8.13 0.90 9.52
CA VAL A 112 -7.11 1.20 8.50
C VAL A 112 -7.22 2.66 8.06
N VAL A 113 -8.41 3.11 7.68
CA VAL A 113 -8.67 4.51 7.30
C VAL A 113 -8.20 5.45 8.40
N ARG A 114 -8.62 5.23 9.64
CA ARG A 114 -8.29 6.12 10.77
C ARG A 114 -6.79 6.24 11.02
N ARG A 115 -6.05 5.09 11.04
CA ARG A 115 -4.61 5.14 11.28
C ARG A 115 -3.84 5.76 10.12
N MET A 116 -4.30 5.55 8.89
CA MET A 116 -3.68 6.15 7.71
C MET A 116 -3.86 7.68 7.71
N PHE A 117 -5.07 8.17 7.97
CA PHE A 117 -5.29 9.62 8.06
C PHE A 117 -4.51 10.25 9.21
N ALA A 118 -4.42 9.60 10.37
CA ALA A 118 -3.57 10.09 11.46
C ALA A 118 -2.08 10.16 11.04
N ALA A 119 -1.58 9.20 10.25
CA ALA A 119 -0.23 9.25 9.72
C ALA A 119 -0.06 10.38 8.69
N ILE A 120 -1.06 10.56 7.80
CA ILE A 120 -1.04 11.61 6.77
C ILE A 120 -1.10 13.01 7.41
N ASP A 121 -1.95 13.23 8.42
CA ASP A 121 -2.05 14.48 9.14
C ASP A 121 -0.73 14.84 9.85
N ASP A 122 -0.12 13.88 10.54
CA ASP A 122 1.17 14.09 11.21
C ASP A 122 2.30 14.34 10.21
N ALA A 123 2.33 13.60 9.09
CA ALA A 123 3.30 13.79 8.04
C ALA A 123 3.16 15.18 7.38
N TRP A 124 1.93 15.61 7.11
CA TRP A 124 1.64 16.95 6.62
C TRP A 124 2.12 18.03 7.61
N ALA A 125 1.83 17.84 8.90
CA ALA A 125 2.21 18.80 9.94
C ALA A 125 3.74 18.83 10.23
N SER A 126 4.48 17.81 9.78
CA SER A 126 5.93 17.70 10.01
C SER A 126 6.79 18.60 9.12
N VAL A 127 6.19 19.18 8.09
CA VAL A 127 6.88 20.03 7.11
C VAL A 127 6.21 21.39 6.98
N GLU A 128 6.99 22.44 6.79
CA GLU A 128 6.45 23.80 6.56
C GLU A 128 6.09 24.02 5.08
N THR A 129 6.85 23.41 4.18
CA THR A 129 6.71 23.56 2.72
C THR A 129 7.17 22.29 2.03
N GLY A 130 6.80 22.16 0.77
CA GLY A 130 7.20 21.01 -0.05
C GLY A 130 6.20 19.87 0.00
N GLU A 131 6.66 18.69 -0.41
CA GLU A 131 5.87 17.49 -0.54
C GLU A 131 6.42 16.39 0.35
N VAL A 132 5.53 15.49 0.79
CA VAL A 132 5.87 14.34 1.64
C VAL A 132 5.59 13.06 0.88
N VAL A 133 6.58 12.18 0.79
CA VAL A 133 6.40 10.82 0.25
C VAL A 133 6.13 9.84 1.38
N MET A 134 5.10 9.01 1.20
CA MET A 134 4.71 7.97 2.15
C MET A 134 4.62 6.62 1.45
N VAL A 135 5.55 5.71 1.76
CA VAL A 135 5.59 4.37 1.17
C VAL A 135 4.82 3.39 2.06
N SER A 136 3.73 2.88 1.52
CA SER A 136 2.81 1.98 2.21
C SER A 136 2.51 0.75 1.35
N HIS A 137 1.33 0.15 1.52
CA HIS A 137 0.89 -1.08 0.85
C HIS A 137 -0.43 -0.86 0.13
N GLN A 138 -0.78 -1.78 -0.77
CA GLN A 138 -1.96 -1.66 -1.62
C GLN A 138 -3.24 -1.39 -0.80
N MET A 139 -3.54 -2.20 0.21
CA MET A 139 -4.79 -2.06 0.96
C MET A 139 -4.89 -0.74 1.71
N PRO A 140 -3.90 -0.28 2.50
CA PRO A 140 -3.96 1.02 3.17
C PRO A 140 -4.15 2.19 2.18
N ILE A 141 -3.42 2.19 1.05
CA ILE A 141 -3.53 3.22 0.02
C ILE A 141 -4.95 3.24 -0.59
N VAL A 142 -5.47 2.08 -0.96
CA VAL A 142 -6.84 1.97 -1.49
C VAL A 142 -7.89 2.44 -0.48
N MET A 143 -7.69 2.18 0.81
CA MET A 143 -8.62 2.66 1.85
C MET A 143 -8.61 4.18 1.97
N VAL A 144 -7.45 4.83 1.89
CA VAL A 144 -7.33 6.29 1.85
C VAL A 144 -8.02 6.83 0.59
N GLN A 145 -7.66 6.31 -0.57
CA GLN A 145 -8.24 6.72 -1.86
C GLN A 145 -9.77 6.63 -1.86
N ARG A 146 -10.33 5.53 -1.34
CA ARG A 146 -11.77 5.37 -1.27
C ARG A 146 -12.42 6.36 -0.30
N ALA A 147 -11.76 6.64 0.82
CA ALA A 147 -12.25 7.60 1.81
C ALA A 147 -12.27 9.04 1.27
N VAL A 148 -11.18 9.52 0.66
CA VAL A 148 -11.13 10.87 0.07
C VAL A 148 -12.11 11.07 -1.09
N ASN A 149 -12.44 9.99 -1.80
CA ASN A 149 -13.43 10.00 -2.89
C ASN A 149 -14.88 9.70 -2.41
N GLY A 150 -15.15 9.64 -1.10
CA GLY A 150 -16.49 9.37 -0.56
C GLY A 150 -17.02 7.97 -0.90
N LEU A 151 -16.16 7.04 -1.26
CA LEU A 151 -16.54 5.68 -1.67
C LEU A 151 -16.65 4.75 -0.45
N ARG A 152 -17.51 3.74 -0.55
CA ARG A 152 -17.62 2.71 0.49
C ARG A 152 -16.30 1.94 0.61
N SER A 153 -15.85 1.64 1.84
CA SER A 153 -14.63 0.87 2.09
C SER A 153 -14.72 -0.56 1.53
N PHE A 154 -15.91 -1.18 1.57
CA PHE A 154 -16.14 -2.49 0.94
C PHE A 154 -16.10 -2.36 -0.59
N HIS A 155 -15.31 -3.22 -1.24
CA HIS A 155 -15.09 -3.21 -2.69
C HIS A 155 -14.62 -4.59 -3.19
N ASP A 156 -14.72 -4.82 -4.49
CA ASP A 156 -14.09 -5.97 -5.14
C ASP A 156 -12.56 -5.75 -5.14
N PRO A 157 -11.76 -6.66 -4.55
CA PRO A 157 -10.31 -6.54 -4.54
C PRO A 157 -9.69 -6.43 -5.93
N ARG A 158 -10.33 -7.01 -6.96
CA ARG A 158 -9.85 -6.97 -8.35
C ARG A 158 -10.04 -5.62 -9.02
N ALA A 159 -10.89 -4.75 -8.44
CA ALA A 159 -11.17 -3.42 -8.93
C ALA A 159 -10.34 -2.33 -8.20
N ARG A 160 -9.26 -2.70 -7.52
CA ARG A 160 -8.37 -1.76 -6.84
C ARG A 160 -7.55 -0.98 -7.85
N ARG A 161 -7.59 0.34 -7.74
CA ARG A 161 -6.72 1.24 -8.48
C ARG A 161 -5.48 1.57 -7.65
N CYS A 162 -4.59 0.61 -7.52
CA CYS A 162 -3.30 0.75 -6.85
C CYS A 162 -2.35 -0.31 -7.42
N SER A 163 -1.77 0.00 -8.55
CA SER A 163 -0.75 -0.84 -9.20
C SER A 163 0.55 -0.82 -8.39
N LEU A 164 1.44 -1.78 -8.67
CA LEU A 164 2.75 -1.83 -8.03
C LEU A 164 3.53 -0.54 -8.34
N SER A 165 4.09 0.08 -7.30
CA SER A 165 4.83 1.35 -7.37
C SER A 165 4.06 2.53 -8.00
N SER A 166 2.72 2.47 -8.04
CA SER A 166 1.92 3.62 -8.45
C SER A 166 1.95 4.72 -7.38
N ILE A 167 1.77 5.96 -7.83
CA ILE A 167 1.73 7.15 -6.98
C ILE A 167 0.30 7.65 -6.90
N THR A 168 -0.21 7.85 -5.69
CA THR A 168 -1.48 8.54 -5.43
C THR A 168 -1.17 9.86 -4.76
N THR A 169 -1.51 10.96 -5.41
CA THR A 169 -1.23 12.31 -4.92
C THR A 169 -2.45 12.89 -4.21
N LEU A 170 -2.22 13.34 -2.99
CA LEU A 170 -3.22 14.00 -2.16
C LEU A 170 -2.83 15.46 -1.95
N GLU A 171 -3.81 16.34 -1.96
CA GLU A 171 -3.68 17.76 -1.63
C GLU A 171 -4.60 18.09 -0.45
N ARG A 172 -4.13 18.89 0.50
CA ARG A 172 -4.98 19.39 1.58
C ARG A 172 -5.76 20.62 1.10
N ARG A 173 -7.09 20.56 1.19
CA ARG A 173 -8.00 21.67 0.89
C ARG A 173 -8.87 21.95 2.13
N GLY A 174 -8.50 22.99 2.85
CA GLY A 174 -9.10 23.28 4.17
C GLY A 174 -8.75 22.19 5.18
N ASP A 175 -9.75 21.54 5.73
CA ASP A 175 -9.57 20.46 6.72
C ASP A 175 -9.59 19.06 6.11
N GLU A 176 -9.75 18.93 4.78
CA GLU A 176 -9.86 17.66 4.10
C GLU A 176 -8.69 17.42 3.14
N PHE A 177 -8.36 16.14 2.91
CA PHE A 177 -7.49 15.74 1.82
C PHE A 177 -8.33 15.33 0.62
N VAL A 178 -7.88 15.74 -0.56
CA VAL A 178 -8.48 15.35 -1.84
C VAL A 178 -7.44 14.69 -2.73
N GLU A 179 -7.84 13.69 -3.48
CA GLU A 179 -7.00 13.09 -4.49
C GLU A 179 -6.92 14.02 -5.71
N VAL A 180 -5.70 14.39 -6.11
CA VAL A 180 -5.43 15.27 -7.25
C VAL A 180 -4.67 14.59 -8.38
N GLY A 181 -4.09 13.41 -8.14
CA GLY A 181 -3.34 12.64 -9.13
C GLY A 181 -3.27 11.15 -8.82
N TYR A 182 -3.17 10.36 -9.87
CA TYR A 182 -2.82 8.94 -9.81
C TYR A 182 -1.94 8.62 -11.02
N GLU A 183 -0.76 8.11 -10.76
CA GLU A 183 0.24 7.79 -11.78
C GLU A 183 0.54 6.29 -11.71
N ASP A 184 0.31 5.62 -12.82
CA ASP A 184 0.64 4.21 -12.99
C ASP A 184 1.86 4.11 -13.92
N LEU A 185 3.02 4.06 -13.29
CA LEU A 185 4.31 4.36 -13.93
C LEU A 185 4.83 3.28 -14.86
N SER A 186 4.10 2.20 -15.10
CA SER A 186 4.77 1.12 -15.81
C SER A 186 3.85 0.14 -16.51
N SER A 187 3.04 0.59 -17.45
CA SER A 187 2.31 -0.36 -18.31
C SER A 187 3.25 -1.40 -18.98
N GLU A 188 4.47 -1.04 -19.34
CA GLU A 188 5.47 -1.95 -19.92
C GLU A 188 6.16 -2.82 -18.86
N ILE A 189 6.50 -2.26 -17.69
CA ILE A 189 7.11 -3.01 -16.59
C ILE A 189 6.05 -3.88 -15.89
N LEU A 190 4.83 -3.37 -15.72
CA LEU A 190 3.68 -4.11 -15.17
C LEU A 190 3.28 -5.32 -16.00
N ALA A 191 3.42 -5.27 -17.32
CA ALA A 191 3.19 -6.44 -18.18
C ALA A 191 4.11 -7.63 -17.83
N LYS A 192 5.23 -7.39 -17.15
CA LYS A 192 6.18 -8.40 -16.68
C LYS A 192 6.01 -8.74 -15.19
N ALA A 193 5.27 -7.94 -14.44
CA ALA A 193 5.04 -8.14 -13.01
C ALA A 193 3.82 -9.03 -12.80
N VAL A 194 3.96 -10.06 -11.97
CA VAL A 194 2.81 -10.79 -11.43
C VAL A 194 2.37 -10.04 -10.18
N ASP A 195 1.23 -9.32 -10.28
CA ASP A 195 0.57 -8.76 -9.10
C ASP A 195 -0.08 -9.89 -8.32
N THR A 196 0.63 -10.38 -7.31
CA THR A 196 0.12 -11.41 -6.39
C THR A 196 -0.67 -10.80 -5.24
N GLY A 197 -1.08 -9.53 -5.36
CA GLY A 197 -1.86 -8.75 -4.40
C GLY A 197 -1.89 -9.28 -2.96
N ALA A 198 -1.51 -8.47 -1.99
CA ALA A 198 -1.80 -8.76 -0.59
C ALA A 198 -3.33 -8.59 -0.37
N VAL A 199 -4.09 -9.67 -0.48
CA VAL A 199 -5.55 -9.68 -0.29
C VAL A 199 -5.88 -9.75 1.19
#